data_217c3e3b2961404e2633fcccb4432029
#
_entry.id   217c3e3b2961404e2633fcccb4432029
#
_cell.length_a   1.000
_cell.length_b   1.000
_cell.length_c   1.000
_cell.angle_alpha   90.00
_cell.angle_beta   90.00
_cell.angle_gamma   90.00
#
_symmetry.space_group_name_H-M   'P 1'
#
loop_
_entity.id
_entity.type
_entity.pdbx_description
1 polymer ?
#
loop_
_entity_poly.entity_id
_entity_poly.type
_entity_poly.pdbx_seq_one_letter_code
_entity_poly.pdbx_strand_id
1 'polypeptide(L)'
;MNRALHEKPELTNARADFYGRMAEQSMTPLWEVLHTLLSDAPVTDATPHKWDYDLCRPYIMESADVISAAEAERRVMVLENPTLEGRSCITEALYAGLQLIMPGEVAPAHRHSPAALRFIVEGSGAYTAINGEKAYMEVGDLILTPSWVWHDHGHDGDVPVVWLDGLDIPLVRHLGPVFAEPYPEAEFPKGRPTGDNVARYGGNMLPFGDTYSSQNSPVFHYPYTQTRETLETLAKSGDTDPRHGIKLEYINPTTGGPVMPTIATYMQMLPKEFSGDAYQTTAAWVYHCVEGSGQTIINGDTIEWKAKDTFVVPAWYKHEHRTNGDSFLFSFTDQPVQKKLGLFREAA
;
A
#
# COMPACT_ATOMS: atom_id res chain seq x y z
N MET A 1 -25.26 -8.34 -23.18
CA MET A 1 -26.36 -7.70 -23.97
C MET A 1 -25.85 -6.34 -24.44
N ASN A 2 -25.34 -6.27 -25.67
CA ASN A 2 -24.77 -5.04 -26.23
C ASN A 2 -25.84 -3.95 -26.24
N ARG A 3 -25.71 -2.96 -25.33
CA ARG A 3 -26.42 -1.69 -25.51
C ARG A 3 -25.78 -0.99 -26.70
N ALA A 4 -26.55 -0.88 -27.78
CA ALA A 4 -26.16 -0.12 -28.94
C ALA A 4 -25.66 1.26 -28.50
N LEU A 5 -24.48 1.65 -28.97
CA LEU A 5 -23.96 3.01 -28.87
C LEU A 5 -25.08 3.92 -29.46
N HIS A 6 -25.82 4.60 -28.60
CA HIS A 6 -26.74 5.62 -29.03
C HIS A 6 -25.89 6.76 -29.60
N GLU A 7 -25.96 6.92 -30.92
CA GLU A 7 -25.47 8.15 -31.54
C GLU A 7 -26.11 9.32 -30.79
N LYS A 8 -25.26 10.24 -30.28
CA LYS A 8 -25.78 11.45 -29.64
C LYS A 8 -26.61 12.19 -30.65
N PRO A 9 -27.90 12.39 -30.42
CA PRO A 9 -28.75 13.15 -31.37
C PRO A 9 -28.17 14.56 -31.49
N GLU A 10 -28.20 15.13 -32.70
CA GLU A 10 -27.79 16.53 -32.91
C GLU A 10 -28.51 17.43 -31.92
N LEU A 11 -27.73 18.27 -31.22
CA LEU A 11 -28.24 19.25 -30.26
C LEU A 11 -29.13 20.23 -30.99
N THR A 12 -30.45 20.19 -30.74
CA THR A 12 -31.34 21.24 -31.24
C THR A 12 -30.97 22.57 -30.58
N ASN A 13 -31.18 23.69 -31.27
CA ASN A 13 -30.90 25.03 -30.74
C ASN A 13 -31.59 25.27 -29.38
N ALA A 14 -32.79 24.75 -29.17
CA ALA A 14 -33.50 24.84 -27.89
C ALA A 14 -32.83 24.06 -26.77
N ARG A 15 -32.22 22.89 -27.05
CA ARG A 15 -31.50 22.11 -26.07
C ARG A 15 -30.13 22.78 -25.69
N ALA A 16 -29.46 23.33 -26.70
CA ALA A 16 -28.21 24.08 -26.47
C ALA A 16 -28.44 25.34 -25.58
N ASP A 17 -29.50 26.11 -25.89
CA ASP A 17 -29.92 27.28 -25.10
C ASP A 17 -30.27 26.86 -23.64
N PHE A 18 -31.04 25.78 -23.49
CA PHE A 18 -31.40 25.25 -22.16
C PHE A 18 -30.17 24.85 -21.37
N TYR A 19 -29.21 24.14 -21.98
CA TYR A 19 -27.97 23.75 -21.30
C TYR A 19 -27.08 24.97 -20.94
N GLY A 20 -27.05 25.99 -21.82
CA GLY A 20 -26.35 27.24 -21.50
C GLY A 20 -26.91 27.89 -20.25
N ARG A 21 -28.22 28.05 -20.13
CA ARG A 21 -28.86 28.62 -18.93
C ARG A 21 -28.66 27.74 -17.66
N MET A 22 -28.65 26.39 -17.80
CA MET A 22 -28.35 25.51 -16.72
C MET A 22 -26.90 25.68 -16.22
N ALA A 23 -25.94 25.81 -17.14
CA ALA A 23 -24.53 26.00 -16.84
C ALA A 23 -24.28 27.29 -16.06
N GLU A 24 -24.99 28.39 -16.37
CA GLU A 24 -24.93 29.65 -15.59
C GLU A 24 -25.34 29.47 -14.12
N GLN A 25 -26.16 28.45 -13.83
CA GLN A 25 -26.57 28.10 -12.47
C GLN A 25 -25.75 26.92 -11.91
N SER A 26 -24.60 26.58 -12.49
CA SER A 26 -23.75 25.44 -12.08
C SER A 26 -24.51 24.09 -12.08
N MET A 27 -25.44 23.91 -13.00
CA MET A 27 -26.20 22.66 -13.18
C MET A 27 -25.73 21.91 -14.43
N THR A 28 -25.60 20.59 -14.34
CA THR A 28 -25.29 19.70 -15.46
C THR A 28 -26.43 18.69 -15.62
N PRO A 29 -26.98 18.48 -16.84
CA PRO A 29 -28.05 17.51 -17.01
C PRO A 29 -27.51 16.08 -16.88
N LEU A 30 -28.09 15.31 -15.95
CA LEU A 30 -27.64 13.95 -15.63
C LEU A 30 -27.62 13.04 -16.88
N TRP A 31 -28.61 13.16 -17.78
CA TRP A 31 -28.70 12.32 -18.98
C TRP A 31 -27.57 12.52 -20.00
N GLU A 32 -26.79 13.62 -19.89
CA GLU A 32 -25.59 13.82 -20.70
C GLU A 32 -24.34 13.15 -20.10
N VAL A 33 -24.33 12.98 -18.79
CA VAL A 33 -23.16 12.49 -18.03
C VAL A 33 -23.39 11.14 -17.35
N LEU A 34 -24.60 10.58 -17.44
CA LEU A 34 -24.98 9.35 -16.73
C LEU A 34 -24.01 8.19 -16.99
N HIS A 35 -23.59 8.00 -18.25
CA HIS A 35 -22.71 6.89 -18.63
C HIS A 35 -21.26 7.08 -18.16
N THR A 36 -20.84 8.31 -17.87
CA THR A 36 -19.54 8.59 -17.26
C THR A 36 -19.57 8.49 -15.75
N LEU A 37 -20.74 8.74 -15.13
CA LEU A 37 -20.92 8.60 -13.68
C LEU A 37 -21.19 7.14 -13.26
N LEU A 38 -21.90 6.37 -14.09
CA LEU A 38 -22.29 4.99 -13.81
C LEU A 38 -21.94 4.13 -15.03
N SER A 39 -20.72 3.62 -15.05
CA SER A 39 -20.24 2.70 -16.10
C SER A 39 -20.77 1.27 -15.88
N ASP A 40 -20.81 0.46 -16.95
CA ASP A 40 -21.26 -0.93 -16.91
C ASP A 40 -20.27 -1.88 -16.17
N ALA A 41 -19.02 -1.43 -15.96
CA ALA A 41 -17.98 -2.14 -15.22
C ALA A 41 -17.15 -1.14 -14.40
N PRO A 42 -16.45 -1.59 -13.34
CA PRO A 42 -15.51 -0.74 -12.64
C PRO A 42 -14.48 -0.11 -13.58
N VAL A 43 -14.21 1.17 -13.37
CA VAL A 43 -13.25 1.96 -14.16
C VAL A 43 -12.19 2.51 -13.21
N THR A 44 -10.93 2.47 -13.63
CA THR A 44 -9.79 3.07 -12.96
C THR A 44 -9.02 3.94 -13.96
N ASP A 45 -8.48 5.04 -13.50
CA ASP A 45 -7.55 5.88 -14.28
C ASP A 45 -6.12 5.34 -14.22
N ALA A 46 -5.81 4.51 -13.20
CA ALA A 46 -4.49 3.92 -13.02
C ALA A 46 -4.20 2.84 -14.08
N THR A 47 -2.94 2.70 -14.47
CA THR A 47 -2.45 1.67 -15.39
C THR A 47 -1.49 0.71 -14.68
N PRO A 48 -1.39 -0.56 -15.10
CA PRO A 48 -0.32 -1.44 -14.64
C PRO A 48 1.04 -0.83 -14.90
N HIS A 49 1.90 -0.84 -13.89
CA HIS A 49 3.25 -0.30 -14.00
C HIS A 49 4.22 -0.99 -13.04
N LYS A 50 5.50 -1.03 -13.40
CA LYS A 50 6.59 -1.56 -12.57
C LYS A 50 7.68 -0.51 -12.38
N TRP A 51 8.15 -0.38 -11.15
CA TRP A 51 9.36 0.34 -10.79
C TRP A 51 10.48 -0.68 -10.56
N ASP A 52 11.43 -0.71 -11.48
CA ASP A 52 12.65 -1.52 -11.36
C ASP A 52 13.57 -0.89 -10.32
N TYR A 53 13.88 -1.65 -9.27
CA TYR A 53 14.65 -1.13 -8.15
C TYR A 53 16.07 -0.72 -8.54
N ASP A 54 16.72 -1.46 -9.45
CA ASP A 54 18.07 -1.12 -9.89
C ASP A 54 18.11 0.20 -10.67
N LEU A 55 17.01 0.58 -11.31
CA LEU A 55 16.85 1.88 -11.98
C LEU A 55 16.47 3.01 -11.00
N CYS A 56 15.69 2.71 -9.97
CA CYS A 56 15.25 3.70 -8.98
C CYS A 56 16.33 4.00 -7.93
N ARG A 57 17.08 2.98 -7.50
CA ARG A 57 18.05 3.07 -6.40
C ARG A 57 19.10 4.18 -6.58
N PRO A 58 19.72 4.39 -7.76
CA PRO A 58 20.66 5.50 -7.94
C PRO A 58 20.08 6.87 -7.58
N TYR A 59 18.85 7.16 -8.00
CA TYR A 59 18.17 8.43 -7.67
C TYR A 59 17.85 8.55 -6.19
N ILE A 60 17.46 7.43 -5.55
CA ILE A 60 17.19 7.40 -4.11
C ILE A 60 18.47 7.73 -3.35
N MET A 61 19.60 7.10 -3.70
CA MET A 61 20.89 7.35 -3.05
C MET A 61 21.40 8.77 -3.30
N GLU A 62 21.33 9.25 -4.54
CA GLU A 62 21.74 10.61 -4.91
C GLU A 62 20.96 11.69 -4.16
N SER A 63 19.72 11.40 -3.75
CA SER A 63 18.92 12.36 -2.99
C SER A 63 19.57 12.79 -1.67
N ALA A 64 20.43 11.95 -1.08
CA ALA A 64 21.19 12.32 0.12
C ALA A 64 22.27 13.38 -0.14
N ASP A 65 22.76 13.47 -1.39
CA ASP A 65 23.77 14.45 -1.80
C ASP A 65 23.16 15.79 -2.23
N VAL A 66 21.88 15.78 -2.68
CA VAL A 66 21.24 16.98 -3.25
C VAL A 66 20.28 17.68 -2.29
N ILE A 67 19.77 16.99 -1.26
CA ILE A 67 18.88 17.58 -0.24
C ILE A 67 19.18 17.03 1.14
N SER A 68 19.29 17.91 2.13
CA SER A 68 19.49 17.50 3.52
C SER A 68 18.24 16.84 4.12
N ALA A 69 18.42 16.02 5.17
CA ALA A 69 17.30 15.42 5.90
C ALA A 69 16.36 16.50 6.49
N ALA A 70 16.93 17.61 6.94
CA ALA A 70 16.17 18.73 7.53
C ALA A 70 15.29 19.45 6.48
N GLU A 71 15.80 19.65 5.26
CA GLU A 71 15.04 20.30 4.18
C GLU A 71 13.96 19.37 3.60
N ALA A 72 14.29 18.08 3.43
CA ALA A 72 13.35 17.13 2.88
C ALA A 72 12.29 16.72 3.90
N GLU A 73 12.52 16.95 5.20
CA GLU A 73 11.81 16.30 6.31
C GLU A 73 11.80 14.76 6.16
N ARG A 74 11.54 14.28 4.96
CA ARG A 74 11.59 12.86 4.54
C ARG A 74 12.03 12.76 3.08
N ARG A 75 13.12 12.01 2.84
CA ARG A 75 13.57 11.73 1.46
C ARG A 75 12.77 10.57 0.88
N VAL A 76 11.62 10.88 0.27
CA VAL A 76 10.75 9.89 -0.36
C VAL A 76 10.65 10.14 -1.85
N MET A 77 10.92 9.13 -2.64
CA MET A 77 10.62 9.09 -4.08
C MET A 77 9.25 8.47 -4.26
N VAL A 78 8.26 9.30 -4.61
CA VAL A 78 6.88 8.83 -4.83
C VAL A 78 6.85 7.92 -6.05
N LEU A 79 6.28 6.71 -5.90
CA LEU A 79 6.00 5.81 -7.01
C LEU A 79 4.67 6.23 -7.65
N GLU A 80 4.74 7.28 -8.46
CA GLU A 80 3.56 7.88 -9.07
C GLU A 80 3.14 7.10 -10.32
N ASN A 81 1.87 6.71 -10.39
CA ASN A 81 1.35 6.00 -11.55
C ASN A 81 1.42 6.91 -12.80
N PRO A 82 1.95 6.43 -13.94
CA PRO A 82 2.13 7.27 -15.13
C PRO A 82 0.86 7.95 -15.66
N THR A 83 -0.31 7.35 -15.43
CA THR A 83 -1.61 7.94 -15.83
C THR A 83 -2.24 8.81 -14.76
N LEU A 84 -1.64 8.90 -13.58
CA LEU A 84 -2.07 9.74 -12.45
C LEU A 84 -1.04 10.85 -12.14
N GLU A 85 -0.27 11.28 -13.14
CA GLU A 85 0.77 12.31 -13.00
C GLU A 85 0.24 13.57 -12.30
N GLY A 86 1.00 14.07 -11.32
CA GLY A 86 0.66 15.23 -10.48
C GLY A 86 -0.32 14.92 -9.33
N ARG A 87 -0.81 13.68 -9.20
CA ARG A 87 -1.68 13.28 -8.09
C ARG A 87 -0.91 12.70 -6.89
N SER A 88 0.38 12.40 -7.04
CA SER A 88 1.24 11.78 -6.02
C SER A 88 0.63 10.49 -5.45
N CYS A 89 0.21 9.58 -6.32
CA CYS A 89 -0.41 8.32 -5.91
C CYS A 89 -0.09 7.18 -6.89
N ILE A 90 -0.09 5.94 -6.35
CA ILE A 90 0.13 4.72 -7.15
C ILE A 90 -1.18 4.16 -7.71
N THR A 91 -2.29 4.41 -7.01
CA THR A 91 -3.68 4.20 -7.46
C THR A 91 -4.56 5.29 -6.88
N GLU A 92 -5.84 5.34 -7.26
CA GLU A 92 -6.79 6.33 -6.76
C GLU A 92 -6.96 6.31 -5.23
N ALA A 93 -6.70 5.17 -4.58
CA ALA A 93 -6.87 4.99 -3.14
C ALA A 93 -5.56 4.86 -2.36
N LEU A 94 -4.46 4.49 -3.03
CA LEU A 94 -3.19 4.15 -2.40
C LEU A 94 -2.05 5.06 -2.86
N TYR A 95 -1.20 5.38 -1.89
CA TYR A 95 0.10 6.00 -2.09
C TYR A 95 1.19 4.93 -1.91
N ALA A 96 2.29 5.04 -2.66
CA ALA A 96 3.52 4.31 -2.44
C ALA A 96 4.73 5.21 -2.69
N GLY A 97 5.82 4.97 -1.96
CA GLY A 97 7.07 5.70 -2.12
C GLY A 97 8.26 4.93 -1.57
N LEU A 98 9.44 5.17 -2.12
CA LEU A 98 10.70 4.63 -1.59
C LEU A 98 11.39 5.71 -0.76
N GLN A 99 11.52 5.49 0.54
CA GLN A 99 12.14 6.43 1.47
C GLN A 99 13.55 6.00 1.84
N LEU A 100 14.47 6.96 1.92
CA LEU A 100 15.86 6.79 2.34
C LEU A 100 16.11 7.50 3.67
N ILE A 101 16.82 6.81 4.57
CA ILE A 101 17.45 7.42 5.74
C ILE A 101 18.94 7.01 5.80
N MET A 102 19.78 8.00 6.05
CA MET A 102 21.23 7.80 6.17
C MET A 102 21.63 7.61 7.64
N PRO A 103 22.79 6.97 7.93
CA PRO A 103 23.31 6.84 9.28
C PRO A 103 23.33 8.16 10.06
N GLY A 104 22.83 8.15 11.29
CA GLY A 104 22.77 9.30 12.18
C GLY A 104 21.66 10.33 11.87
N GLU A 105 20.85 10.11 10.85
CA GLU A 105 19.72 11.01 10.54
C GLU A 105 18.49 10.72 11.41
N VAL A 106 17.71 11.77 11.63
CA VAL A 106 16.39 11.72 12.27
C VAL A 106 15.38 12.42 11.39
N ALA A 107 14.28 11.73 11.07
CA ALA A 107 13.10 12.33 10.47
C ALA A 107 12.14 12.77 11.59
N PRO A 108 11.74 14.06 11.64
CA PRO A 108 11.07 14.66 12.80
C PRO A 108 9.77 13.97 13.21
N ALA A 109 9.52 13.99 14.52
CA ALA A 109 8.31 13.42 15.11
C ALA A 109 7.05 14.17 14.66
N HIS A 110 6.03 13.42 14.31
CA HIS A 110 4.73 13.95 13.87
C HIS A 110 3.65 12.87 14.01
N ARG A 111 2.42 13.24 13.73
CA ARG A 111 1.31 12.33 13.48
C ARG A 111 0.46 12.82 12.31
N HIS A 112 -0.20 11.92 11.65
CA HIS A 112 -1.08 12.24 10.51
C HIS A 112 -2.33 11.36 10.50
N SER A 113 -3.39 11.87 9.88
CA SER A 113 -4.65 11.16 9.74
C SER A 113 -4.58 9.94 8.79
N PRO A 114 -3.81 9.90 7.69
CA PRO A 114 -3.59 8.68 6.95
C PRO A 114 -2.94 7.59 7.81
N ALA A 115 -3.26 6.33 7.53
CA ALA A 115 -2.53 5.18 8.04
C ALA A 115 -1.35 4.86 7.12
N ALA A 116 -0.25 4.36 7.69
CA ALA A 116 0.96 4.04 6.94
C ALA A 116 1.52 2.66 7.30
N LEU A 117 2.12 2.03 6.32
CA LEU A 117 2.98 0.86 6.45
C LEU A 117 4.37 1.20 5.91
N ARG A 118 5.39 0.47 6.40
CA ARG A 118 6.76 0.47 5.89
C ARG A 118 7.20 -0.97 5.68
N PHE A 119 7.64 -1.27 4.49
CA PHE A 119 8.22 -2.56 4.15
C PHE A 119 9.69 -2.37 3.81
N ILE A 120 10.58 -3.04 4.55
CA ILE A 120 12.02 -2.76 4.48
C ILE A 120 12.63 -3.44 3.27
N VAL A 121 13.24 -2.64 2.38
CA VAL A 121 13.77 -3.07 1.09
C VAL A 121 15.28 -3.30 1.11
N GLU A 122 16.03 -2.44 1.83
CA GLU A 122 17.50 -2.49 1.87
C GLU A 122 18.04 -1.90 3.15
N GLY A 123 19.12 -2.48 3.66
CA GLY A 123 19.84 -1.99 4.83
C GLY A 123 19.26 -2.47 6.16
N SER A 124 19.86 -2.04 7.27
CA SER A 124 19.45 -2.36 8.64
C SER A 124 19.93 -1.30 9.62
N GLY A 125 19.41 -1.31 10.86
CA GLY A 125 19.82 -0.41 11.93
C GLY A 125 19.07 0.92 12.01
N ALA A 126 18.20 1.24 11.04
CA ALA A 126 17.22 2.30 11.21
C ALA A 126 16.06 1.81 12.09
N TYR A 127 15.26 2.74 12.59
CA TYR A 127 14.05 2.42 13.36
C TYR A 127 12.90 3.37 13.03
N THR A 128 11.69 2.90 13.24
CA THR A 128 10.52 3.75 13.46
C THR A 128 10.17 3.69 14.95
N ALA A 129 10.05 4.84 15.60
CA ALA A 129 9.51 4.89 16.95
C ALA A 129 8.01 5.20 16.91
N ILE A 130 7.19 4.34 17.50
CA ILE A 130 5.73 4.45 17.52
C ILE A 130 5.27 4.56 18.97
N ASN A 131 4.64 5.69 19.34
CA ASN A 131 4.25 5.97 20.72
C ASN A 131 5.38 5.74 21.75
N GLY A 132 6.62 6.05 21.34
CA GLY A 132 7.81 5.93 22.20
C GLY A 132 8.43 4.53 22.28
N GLU A 133 8.03 3.60 21.42
CA GLU A 133 8.67 2.29 21.28
C GLU A 133 9.42 2.23 19.92
N LYS A 134 10.73 1.91 19.95
CA LYS A 134 11.52 1.70 18.73
C LYS A 134 11.25 0.31 18.14
N ALA A 135 10.89 0.27 16.86
CA ALA A 135 10.90 -0.92 16.03
C ALA A 135 12.08 -0.83 15.06
N TYR A 136 13.11 -1.64 15.29
CA TYR A 136 14.28 -1.68 14.41
C TYR A 136 13.94 -2.39 13.11
N MET A 137 14.57 -1.93 12.02
CA MET A 137 14.30 -2.33 10.66
C MET A 137 15.31 -3.37 10.18
N GLU A 138 14.79 -4.53 9.75
CA GLU A 138 15.53 -5.53 9.00
C GLU A 138 14.85 -5.77 7.66
N VAL A 139 15.60 -6.18 6.65
CA VAL A 139 15.04 -6.41 5.28
C VAL A 139 13.89 -7.39 5.33
N GLY A 140 12.77 -7.01 4.71
CA GLY A 140 11.55 -7.80 4.65
C GLY A 140 10.58 -7.60 5.82
N ASP A 141 10.97 -6.85 6.87
CA ASP A 141 10.08 -6.51 7.98
C ASP A 141 8.95 -5.60 7.52
N LEU A 142 7.76 -5.82 8.10
CA LEU A 142 6.63 -4.91 7.99
C LEU A 142 6.50 -4.11 9.29
N ILE A 143 6.51 -2.79 9.18
CA ILE A 143 6.27 -1.86 10.29
C ILE A 143 5.07 -0.99 9.96
N LEU A 144 4.15 -0.84 10.92
CA LEU A 144 2.93 -0.04 10.77
C LEU A 144 3.06 1.27 11.53
N THR A 145 2.51 2.33 10.96
CA THR A 145 2.23 3.57 11.69
C THR A 145 0.73 3.84 11.59
N PRO A 146 -0.02 3.44 12.61
CA PRO A 146 -1.48 3.65 12.61
C PRO A 146 -1.86 5.12 12.51
N SER A 147 -3.07 5.37 11.98
CA SER A 147 -3.63 6.72 11.91
C SER A 147 -3.57 7.44 13.27
N TRP A 148 -3.13 8.68 13.26
CA TRP A 148 -3.10 9.61 14.39
C TRP A 148 -2.21 9.18 15.58
N VAL A 149 -1.17 8.39 15.30
CA VAL A 149 -0.19 7.92 16.28
C VAL A 149 1.11 8.71 16.12
N TRP A 150 1.67 9.20 17.24
CA TRP A 150 2.97 9.87 17.24
C TRP A 150 4.08 8.92 16.81
N HIS A 151 4.88 9.34 15.85
CA HIS A 151 6.02 8.56 15.36
C HIS A 151 7.14 9.45 14.83
N ASP A 152 8.34 8.92 14.90
CA ASP A 152 9.55 9.46 14.28
C ASP A 152 10.38 8.33 13.67
N HIS A 153 11.40 8.67 12.89
CA HIS A 153 12.36 7.73 12.36
C HIS A 153 13.75 8.19 12.71
N GLY A 154 14.62 7.24 12.99
CA GLY A 154 16.03 7.53 13.21
C GLY A 154 16.90 6.36 12.75
N HIS A 155 18.21 6.57 12.76
CA HIS A 155 19.15 5.59 12.27
C HIS A 155 20.32 5.46 13.21
N ASP A 156 20.38 4.36 13.95
CA ASP A 156 21.45 4.03 14.91
C ASP A 156 22.56 3.16 14.29
N GLY A 157 22.39 2.69 13.03
CA GLY A 157 23.34 1.85 12.29
C GLY A 157 24.33 2.64 11.43
N ASP A 158 25.03 1.93 10.54
CA ASP A 158 26.15 2.44 9.74
C ASP A 158 25.97 2.28 8.22
N VAL A 159 24.86 1.70 7.76
CA VAL A 159 24.55 1.54 6.34
C VAL A 159 23.21 2.23 5.99
N PRO A 160 23.06 2.83 4.81
CA PRO A 160 21.77 3.43 4.40
C PRO A 160 20.64 2.42 4.46
N VAL A 161 19.44 2.90 4.83
CA VAL A 161 18.23 2.07 4.85
C VAL A 161 17.20 2.64 3.90
N VAL A 162 16.63 1.78 3.06
CA VAL A 162 15.52 2.09 2.15
C VAL A 162 14.33 1.22 2.48
N TRP A 163 13.15 1.83 2.56
CA TRP A 163 11.89 1.11 2.71
C TRP A 163 10.84 1.59 1.72
N LEU A 164 9.88 0.72 1.44
CA LEU A 164 8.66 1.04 0.70
C LEU A 164 7.61 1.54 1.69
N ASP A 165 7.20 2.79 1.56
CA ASP A 165 6.01 3.33 2.23
C ASP A 165 4.76 2.96 1.46
N GLY A 166 3.70 2.58 2.17
CA GLY A 166 2.34 2.45 1.64
C GLY A 166 1.37 3.22 2.55
N LEU A 167 0.56 4.12 1.97
CA LEU A 167 -0.39 4.93 2.73
C LEU A 167 -1.74 5.03 2.00
N ASP A 168 -2.78 5.34 2.76
CA ASP A 168 -4.13 5.64 2.25
C ASP A 168 -4.37 7.14 2.01
N ILE A 169 -3.30 7.93 1.80
CA ILE A 169 -3.38 9.39 1.58
C ILE A 169 -4.42 9.77 0.53
N PRO A 170 -4.46 9.15 -0.69
CA PRO A 170 -5.42 9.54 -1.71
C PRO A 170 -6.87 9.33 -1.27
N LEU A 171 -7.15 8.21 -0.60
CA LEU A 171 -8.46 7.88 -0.05
C LEU A 171 -8.87 8.91 1.02
N VAL A 172 -7.99 9.16 2.02
CA VAL A 172 -8.26 10.10 3.11
C VAL A 172 -8.43 11.52 2.58
N ARG A 173 -7.63 11.91 1.57
CA ARG A 173 -7.78 13.19 0.86
C ARG A 173 -9.13 13.31 0.17
N HIS A 174 -9.57 12.26 -0.52
CA HIS A 174 -10.87 12.23 -1.19
C HIS A 174 -12.03 12.40 -0.20
N LEU A 175 -11.92 11.81 0.99
CA LEU A 175 -12.92 11.95 2.07
C LEU A 175 -12.83 13.30 2.79
N GLY A 176 -11.75 14.07 2.64
CA GLY A 176 -11.55 15.41 3.19
C GLY A 176 -10.72 15.52 4.48
N PRO A 177 -10.59 14.51 5.38
CA PRO A 177 -9.92 14.66 6.67
C PRO A 177 -8.40 14.43 6.63
N VAL A 178 -7.70 14.81 5.55
CA VAL A 178 -6.24 14.67 5.46
C VAL A 178 -5.54 15.83 6.14
N PHE A 179 -4.79 15.56 7.19
CA PHE A 179 -3.96 16.54 7.90
C PHE A 179 -2.87 15.88 8.72
N ALA A 180 -1.88 16.67 9.15
CA ALA A 180 -0.77 16.24 9.97
C ALA A 180 -0.51 17.26 11.07
N GLU A 181 0.15 16.82 12.15
CA GLU A 181 0.57 17.65 13.27
C GLU A 181 2.03 17.34 13.59
N PRO A 182 2.92 18.33 13.53
CA PRO A 182 4.30 18.16 13.97
C PRO A 182 4.37 18.08 15.50
N TYR A 183 5.31 17.27 16.02
CA TYR A 183 5.65 17.31 17.44
C TYR A 183 6.60 18.48 17.71
N PRO A 184 6.54 19.15 18.89
CA PRO A 184 7.39 20.31 19.16
C PRO A 184 8.91 20.02 19.13
N GLU A 185 9.33 18.81 19.51
CA GLU A 185 10.70 18.36 19.47
C GLU A 185 10.93 17.41 18.27
N ALA A 186 12.19 17.23 17.85
CA ALA A 186 12.53 16.36 16.75
C ALA A 186 12.16 14.89 16.99
N GLU A 187 12.18 14.45 18.25
CA GLU A 187 11.87 13.09 18.64
C GLU A 187 10.73 13.04 19.68
N PHE A 188 9.83 12.07 19.53
CA PHE A 188 8.84 11.76 20.55
C PHE A 188 9.52 11.00 21.72
N PRO A 189 9.15 11.25 23.01
CA PRO A 189 9.76 10.60 24.15
C PRO A 189 9.75 9.07 24.06
N LYS A 190 10.90 8.45 24.18
CA LYS A 190 11.09 6.99 24.15
C LYS A 190 10.85 6.40 25.56
N GLY A 191 9.62 6.01 25.85
CA GLY A 191 9.20 5.53 27.16
C GLY A 191 8.92 4.03 27.25
N ARG A 192 8.95 3.30 26.11
CA ARG A 192 8.67 1.87 26.05
C ARG A 192 9.88 1.07 25.58
N PRO A 193 10.13 -0.12 26.15
CA PRO A 193 11.18 -1.00 25.64
C PRO A 193 10.81 -1.54 24.25
N THR A 194 11.82 -1.80 23.44
CA THR A 194 11.66 -2.47 22.14
C THR A 194 10.98 -3.82 22.33
N GLY A 195 9.96 -4.13 21.50
CA GLY A 195 9.19 -5.36 21.55
C GLY A 195 8.01 -5.36 22.53
N ASP A 196 7.73 -4.25 23.22
CA ASP A 196 6.59 -4.14 24.16
C ASP A 196 5.25 -4.47 23.46
N ASN A 197 5.04 -3.96 22.22
CA ASN A 197 3.83 -4.24 21.44
C ASN A 197 3.65 -5.73 21.13
N VAL A 198 4.73 -6.38 20.71
CA VAL A 198 4.72 -7.82 20.38
C VAL A 198 4.54 -8.67 21.64
N ALA A 199 5.20 -8.29 22.74
CA ALA A 199 5.05 -8.98 24.03
C ALA A 199 3.61 -8.92 24.56
N ARG A 200 2.89 -7.81 24.33
CA ARG A 200 1.51 -7.63 24.77
C ARG A 200 0.49 -8.33 23.89
N TYR A 201 0.68 -8.30 22.57
CA TYR A 201 -0.39 -8.68 21.63
C TYR A 201 0.04 -9.74 20.62
N GLY A 202 1.32 -9.98 20.43
CA GLY A 202 1.84 -10.88 19.40
C GLY A 202 1.88 -12.37 19.79
N GLY A 203 1.65 -12.70 21.07
CA GLY A 203 1.76 -14.06 21.61
C GLY A 203 0.44 -14.81 21.75
N ASN A 204 -0.61 -14.45 21.03
CA ASN A 204 -1.97 -15.01 21.17
C ASN A 204 -2.57 -14.84 22.58
N MET A 205 -2.09 -13.85 23.33
CA MET A 205 -2.57 -13.48 24.66
C MET A 205 -2.79 -11.96 24.70
N LEU A 206 -3.75 -11.53 25.52
CA LEU A 206 -3.97 -10.10 25.79
C LEU A 206 -3.63 -9.80 27.26
N PRO A 207 -3.08 -8.62 27.57
CA PRO A 207 -2.91 -8.18 28.95
C PRO A 207 -4.26 -8.22 29.70
N PHE A 208 -4.25 -8.70 30.94
CA PHE A 208 -5.46 -8.74 31.76
C PHE A 208 -6.00 -7.32 31.97
N GLY A 209 -7.28 -7.11 31.66
CA GLY A 209 -7.92 -5.79 31.78
C GLY A 209 -7.57 -4.81 30.66
N ASP A 210 -7.00 -5.29 29.55
CA ASP A 210 -6.71 -4.45 28.39
C ASP A 210 -7.99 -3.83 27.81
N THR A 211 -7.93 -2.54 27.51
CA THR A 211 -9.03 -1.73 26.96
C THR A 211 -8.75 -1.24 25.54
N TYR A 212 -7.80 -1.87 24.83
CA TYR A 212 -7.48 -1.48 23.46
C TYR A 212 -8.70 -1.60 22.55
N SER A 213 -9.12 -0.49 21.94
CA SER A 213 -10.34 -0.40 21.15
C SER A 213 -10.15 0.16 19.74
N SER A 214 -8.89 0.39 19.32
CA SER A 214 -8.61 0.89 17.98
C SER A 214 -8.90 -0.15 16.91
N GLN A 215 -9.34 0.32 15.73
CA GLN A 215 -9.47 -0.52 14.54
C GLN A 215 -8.12 -0.88 13.90
N ASN A 216 -7.06 -0.15 14.25
CA ASN A 216 -5.69 -0.47 13.82
C ASN A 216 -5.09 -1.56 14.70
N SER A 217 -4.14 -2.32 14.18
CA SER A 217 -3.40 -3.31 14.97
C SER A 217 -2.60 -2.65 16.10
N PRO A 218 -2.62 -3.17 17.33
CA PRO A 218 -1.70 -2.78 18.39
C PRO A 218 -0.29 -3.35 18.17
N VAL A 219 -0.14 -4.42 17.39
CA VAL A 219 1.14 -4.91 16.89
C VAL A 219 1.51 -4.07 15.67
N PHE A 220 2.66 -3.44 15.72
CA PHE A 220 3.14 -2.59 14.62
C PHE A 220 4.48 -3.05 14.03
N HIS A 221 5.06 -4.14 14.51
CA HIS A 221 6.26 -4.74 13.96
C HIS A 221 6.04 -6.25 13.71
N TYR A 222 6.19 -6.65 12.45
CA TYR A 222 6.04 -8.02 11.98
C TYR A 222 7.35 -8.46 11.32
N PRO A 223 8.21 -9.24 12.02
CA PRO A 223 9.49 -9.68 11.50
C PRO A 223 9.35 -10.62 10.31
N TYR A 224 10.14 -10.39 9.27
CA TYR A 224 10.15 -11.22 8.05
C TYR A 224 10.59 -12.65 8.32
N THR A 225 11.56 -12.85 9.19
CA THR A 225 12.06 -14.18 9.56
C THR A 225 10.93 -15.09 10.03
N GLN A 226 10.04 -14.59 10.89
CA GLN A 226 8.88 -15.33 11.37
C GLN A 226 7.85 -15.57 10.25
N THR A 227 7.61 -14.56 9.43
CA THR A 227 6.66 -14.66 8.30
C THR A 227 7.13 -15.68 7.28
N ARG A 228 8.41 -15.63 6.90
CA ARG A 228 9.03 -16.56 5.95
C ARG A 228 8.98 -17.99 6.44
N GLU A 229 9.38 -18.24 7.69
CA GLU A 229 9.34 -19.56 8.33
C GLU A 229 7.92 -20.14 8.37
N THR A 230 6.92 -19.30 8.63
CA THR A 230 5.51 -19.67 8.63
C THR A 230 5.06 -20.11 7.24
N LEU A 231 5.38 -19.36 6.19
CA LEU A 231 5.06 -19.71 4.79
C LEU A 231 5.73 -21.01 4.36
N GLU A 232 7.02 -21.19 4.67
CA GLU A 232 7.75 -22.44 4.37
C GLU A 232 7.18 -23.66 5.12
N THR A 233 6.67 -23.43 6.32
CA THR A 233 6.02 -24.50 7.10
C THR A 233 4.70 -24.90 6.47
N LEU A 234 3.87 -23.94 6.07
CA LEU A 234 2.62 -24.18 5.35
C LEU A 234 2.84 -24.84 3.98
N ALA A 235 3.90 -24.45 3.28
CA ALA A 235 4.26 -25.08 1.99
C ALA A 235 4.47 -26.60 2.12
N LYS A 236 4.97 -27.07 3.26
CA LYS A 236 5.14 -28.51 3.54
C LYS A 236 3.82 -29.26 3.71
N SER A 237 2.72 -28.57 4.02
CA SER A 237 1.38 -29.16 4.13
C SER A 237 0.73 -29.44 2.77
N GLY A 238 1.26 -28.85 1.69
CA GLY A 238 0.74 -29.01 0.33
C GLY A 238 -0.53 -28.22 0.02
N ASP A 239 -0.97 -27.35 0.93
CA ASP A 239 -2.16 -26.50 0.76
C ASP A 239 -1.77 -25.25 -0.06
N THR A 240 -1.78 -25.39 -1.38
CA THR A 240 -1.48 -24.30 -2.31
C THR A 240 -2.77 -23.80 -2.95
N ASP A 241 -3.07 -22.50 -2.75
CA ASP A 241 -4.18 -21.86 -3.45
C ASP A 241 -3.85 -21.70 -4.94
N PRO A 242 -4.77 -22.07 -5.86
CA PRO A 242 -4.49 -22.05 -7.29
C PRO A 242 -4.26 -20.65 -7.86
N ARG A 243 -4.70 -19.58 -7.18
CA ARG A 243 -4.52 -18.20 -7.61
C ARG A 243 -3.34 -17.51 -6.92
N HIS A 244 -3.08 -17.87 -5.66
CA HIS A 244 -2.22 -17.10 -4.78
C HIS A 244 -0.98 -17.83 -4.27
N GLY A 245 -0.83 -19.14 -4.55
CA GLY A 245 0.20 -19.96 -3.91
C GLY A 245 -0.09 -20.15 -2.42
N ILE A 246 0.88 -19.88 -1.57
CA ILE A 246 0.69 -19.84 -0.11
C ILE A 246 0.66 -18.38 0.32
N LYS A 247 -0.50 -17.85 0.70
CA LYS A 247 -0.70 -16.43 1.01
C LYS A 247 -1.24 -16.25 2.42
N LEU A 248 -0.57 -15.39 3.18
CA LEU A 248 -0.96 -15.03 4.54
C LEU A 248 -1.30 -13.54 4.62
N GLU A 249 -2.34 -13.21 5.36
CA GLU A 249 -2.68 -11.84 5.74
C GLU A 249 -2.04 -11.51 7.08
N TYR A 250 -1.38 -10.36 7.17
CA TYR A 250 -0.99 -9.79 8.45
C TYR A 250 -2.24 -9.27 9.16
N ILE A 251 -2.49 -9.75 10.37
CA ILE A 251 -3.73 -9.49 11.08
C ILE A 251 -3.56 -8.57 12.29
N ASN A 252 -4.63 -7.87 12.63
CA ASN A 252 -4.79 -7.25 13.93
C ASN A 252 -5.19 -8.35 14.95
N PRO A 253 -4.34 -8.69 15.93
CA PRO A 253 -4.60 -9.80 16.85
C PRO A 253 -5.81 -9.57 17.77
N THR A 254 -6.27 -8.32 17.92
CA THR A 254 -7.43 -8.01 18.78
C THR A 254 -8.76 -8.19 18.05
N THR A 255 -8.77 -8.24 16.72
CA THR A 255 -9.97 -8.36 15.90
C THR A 255 -9.99 -9.58 14.97
N GLY A 256 -8.80 -10.12 14.65
CA GLY A 256 -8.63 -11.14 13.61
C GLY A 256 -8.81 -10.62 12.18
N GLY A 257 -8.99 -9.32 12.02
CA GLY A 257 -9.13 -8.66 10.71
C GLY A 257 -7.84 -7.99 10.24
N PRO A 258 -7.92 -7.18 9.17
CA PRO A 258 -6.77 -6.47 8.60
C PRO A 258 -6.04 -5.61 9.63
N VAL A 259 -4.74 -5.41 9.43
CA VAL A 259 -3.90 -4.60 10.32
C VAL A 259 -4.34 -3.15 10.43
N MET A 260 -4.98 -2.62 9.38
CA MET A 260 -5.54 -1.26 9.33
C MET A 260 -6.93 -1.29 8.69
N PRO A 261 -7.82 -0.37 9.04
CA PRO A 261 -9.19 -0.37 8.52
C PRO A 261 -9.29 -0.09 7.00
N THR A 262 -8.28 0.54 6.42
CA THR A 262 -8.25 1.00 5.02
C THR A 262 -7.29 0.19 4.14
N ILE A 263 -6.26 -0.43 4.73
CA ILE A 263 -5.23 -1.19 4.03
C ILE A 263 -5.09 -2.58 4.66
N ALA A 264 -5.15 -3.63 3.85
CA ALA A 264 -4.68 -4.96 4.21
C ALA A 264 -3.29 -5.22 3.62
N THR A 265 -2.50 -6.02 4.32
CA THR A 265 -1.15 -6.41 3.92
C THR A 265 -1.01 -7.92 3.91
N TYR A 266 -0.26 -8.43 2.94
CA TYR A 266 -0.09 -9.86 2.73
C TYR A 266 1.37 -10.19 2.44
N MET A 267 1.77 -11.41 2.80
CA MET A 267 2.96 -12.05 2.28
C MET A 267 2.55 -13.36 1.62
N GLN A 268 3.06 -13.61 0.41
CA GLN A 268 2.80 -14.85 -0.31
C GLN A 268 4.09 -15.49 -0.80
N MET A 269 4.15 -16.81 -0.70
CA MET A 269 5.15 -17.66 -1.35
C MET A 269 4.53 -18.27 -2.60
N LEU A 270 5.16 -18.04 -3.72
CA LEU A 270 4.88 -18.69 -4.99
C LEU A 270 5.90 -19.83 -5.16
N PRO A 271 5.49 -21.10 -5.09
CA PRO A 271 6.42 -22.22 -5.23
C PRO A 271 7.08 -22.26 -6.59
N LYS A 272 8.17 -23.00 -6.70
CA LYS A 272 8.82 -23.29 -7.98
C LYS A 272 7.81 -23.82 -9.00
N GLU A 273 7.91 -23.32 -10.24
CA GLU A 273 7.03 -23.68 -11.37
C GLU A 273 5.54 -23.33 -11.11
N PHE A 274 5.27 -22.36 -10.23
CA PHE A 274 3.92 -21.88 -10.01
C PHE A 274 3.34 -21.21 -11.27
N SER A 275 2.12 -21.59 -11.61
CA SER A 275 1.31 -20.95 -12.66
C SER A 275 -0.08 -20.74 -12.08
N GLY A 276 -0.34 -19.52 -11.63
CA GLY A 276 -1.57 -19.18 -10.94
C GLY A 276 -2.76 -19.04 -11.88
N ASP A 277 -3.95 -19.33 -11.35
CA ASP A 277 -5.21 -18.98 -12.02
C ASP A 277 -5.43 -17.47 -11.90
N ALA A 278 -5.92 -16.88 -12.98
CA ALA A 278 -6.19 -15.45 -13.01
C ALA A 278 -7.40 -15.07 -12.16
N TYR A 279 -7.31 -13.91 -11.50
CA TYR A 279 -8.43 -13.34 -10.76
C TYR A 279 -8.56 -11.83 -11.01
N GLN A 280 -9.72 -11.26 -10.68
CA GLN A 280 -10.07 -9.87 -10.94
C GLN A 280 -10.96 -9.35 -9.82
N THR A 281 -10.58 -8.21 -9.24
CA THR A 281 -11.32 -7.59 -8.12
C THR A 281 -11.44 -6.09 -8.29
N THR A 282 -12.37 -5.47 -7.57
CA THR A 282 -12.48 -4.01 -7.50
C THR A 282 -11.38 -3.37 -6.67
N ALA A 283 -10.66 -4.13 -5.84
CA ALA A 283 -9.52 -3.63 -5.09
C ALA A 283 -8.27 -3.53 -5.96
N ALA A 284 -7.46 -2.49 -5.73
CA ALA A 284 -6.14 -2.36 -6.31
C ALA A 284 -5.08 -3.06 -5.45
N TRP A 285 -4.01 -3.53 -6.09
CA TRP A 285 -2.92 -4.26 -5.45
C TRP A 285 -1.57 -3.64 -5.78
N VAL A 286 -0.78 -3.38 -4.75
CA VAL A 286 0.63 -3.04 -4.90
C VAL A 286 1.44 -4.24 -4.43
N TYR A 287 2.32 -4.74 -5.27
CA TYR A 287 3.20 -5.87 -5.01
C TYR A 287 4.64 -5.42 -4.92
N HIS A 288 5.38 -6.02 -4.01
CA HIS A 288 6.84 -5.88 -3.90
C HIS A 288 7.49 -7.26 -3.86
N CYS A 289 8.45 -7.49 -4.74
CA CYS A 289 9.19 -8.75 -4.76
C CYS A 289 10.26 -8.74 -3.66
N VAL A 290 10.11 -9.61 -2.67
CA VAL A 290 11.05 -9.73 -1.54
C VAL A 290 12.22 -10.62 -1.93
N GLU A 291 11.92 -11.82 -2.45
CA GLU A 291 12.91 -12.81 -2.89
C GLU A 291 12.46 -13.45 -4.21
N GLY A 292 13.41 -13.87 -5.02
CA GLY A 292 13.15 -14.59 -6.26
C GLY A 292 12.87 -13.68 -7.45
N SER A 293 12.18 -14.24 -8.43
CA SER A 293 11.80 -13.56 -9.67
C SER A 293 10.64 -14.28 -10.34
N GLY A 294 9.89 -13.57 -11.17
CA GLY A 294 8.77 -14.14 -11.90
C GLY A 294 8.15 -13.13 -12.85
N GLN A 295 6.93 -13.43 -13.23
CA GLN A 295 6.13 -12.56 -14.08
C GLN A 295 4.68 -12.50 -13.58
N THR A 296 4.04 -11.36 -13.83
CA THR A 296 2.61 -11.17 -13.64
C THR A 296 1.99 -10.81 -14.97
N ILE A 297 1.00 -11.59 -15.40
CA ILE A 297 0.25 -11.33 -16.62
C ILE A 297 -0.98 -10.53 -16.23
N ILE A 298 -1.14 -9.33 -16.80
CA ILE A 298 -2.23 -8.38 -16.45
C ILE A 298 -2.99 -8.04 -17.73
N ASN A 299 -4.24 -8.50 -17.85
CA ASN A 299 -5.05 -8.37 -19.07
C ASN A 299 -4.36 -8.85 -20.36
N GLY A 300 -3.41 -9.78 -20.23
CA GLY A 300 -2.62 -10.34 -21.35
C GLY A 300 -1.23 -9.73 -21.53
N ASP A 301 -0.94 -8.58 -20.95
CA ASP A 301 0.38 -7.98 -20.94
C ASP A 301 1.23 -8.54 -19.79
N THR A 302 2.54 -8.72 -20.01
CA THR A 302 3.43 -9.33 -19.03
C THR A 302 4.33 -8.29 -18.38
N ILE A 303 4.34 -8.28 -17.05
CA ILE A 303 5.33 -7.58 -16.22
C ILE A 303 6.28 -8.61 -15.65
N GLU A 304 7.54 -8.57 -16.01
CA GLU A 304 8.61 -9.34 -15.36
C GLU A 304 9.13 -8.59 -14.15
N TRP A 305 9.37 -9.31 -13.04
CA TRP A 305 9.85 -8.74 -11.80
C TRP A 305 10.92 -9.62 -11.15
N LYS A 306 11.79 -9.00 -10.39
CA LYS A 306 12.86 -9.63 -9.59
C LYS A 306 12.86 -9.01 -8.19
N ALA A 307 13.70 -9.56 -7.31
CA ALA A 307 13.84 -9.06 -5.93
C ALA A 307 14.03 -7.53 -5.90
N LYS A 308 13.30 -6.89 -4.99
CA LYS A 308 13.20 -5.45 -4.72
C LYS A 308 12.33 -4.64 -5.72
N ASP A 309 11.89 -5.22 -6.84
CA ASP A 309 10.96 -4.53 -7.74
C ASP A 309 9.59 -4.33 -7.08
N THR A 310 8.97 -3.19 -7.39
CA THR A 310 7.59 -2.88 -6.98
C THR A 310 6.73 -2.71 -8.23
N PHE A 311 5.53 -3.28 -8.23
CA PHE A 311 4.58 -3.12 -9.33
C PHE A 311 3.15 -3.00 -8.84
N VAL A 312 2.28 -2.43 -9.67
CA VAL A 312 0.89 -2.19 -9.35
C VAL A 312 -0.04 -2.91 -10.32
N VAL A 313 -1.07 -3.53 -9.77
CA VAL A 313 -2.24 -4.03 -10.49
C VAL A 313 -3.44 -3.17 -10.08
N PRO A 314 -3.91 -2.26 -10.94
CA PRO A 314 -5.04 -1.41 -10.62
C PRO A 314 -6.36 -2.18 -10.47
N ALA A 315 -7.39 -1.49 -9.95
CA ALA A 315 -8.72 -2.04 -9.78
C ALA A 315 -9.27 -2.63 -11.09
N TRP A 316 -9.91 -3.78 -10.99
CA TRP A 316 -10.58 -4.48 -12.09
C TRP A 316 -9.67 -4.97 -13.23
N TYR A 317 -8.34 -4.98 -13.05
CA TYR A 317 -7.43 -5.67 -13.95
C TYR A 317 -7.34 -7.15 -13.59
N LYS A 318 -7.61 -8.03 -14.57
CA LYS A 318 -7.45 -9.48 -14.45
C LYS A 318 -5.96 -9.81 -14.44
N HIS A 319 -5.47 -10.56 -13.44
CA HIS A 319 -4.06 -10.88 -13.35
C HIS A 319 -3.77 -12.26 -12.77
N GLU A 320 -2.60 -12.80 -13.10
CA GLU A 320 -2.06 -14.06 -12.60
C GLU A 320 -0.54 -13.97 -12.44
N HIS A 321 0.01 -14.73 -11.49
CA HIS A 321 1.46 -14.80 -11.27
C HIS A 321 2.04 -16.11 -11.78
N ARG A 322 3.29 -16.05 -12.28
CA ARG A 322 4.07 -17.22 -12.70
C ARG A 322 5.51 -17.12 -12.24
N THR A 323 6.10 -18.23 -11.78
CA THR A 323 7.49 -18.29 -11.31
C THR A 323 8.19 -19.53 -11.83
N ASN A 324 9.53 -19.46 -11.98
CA ASN A 324 10.38 -20.63 -12.29
C ASN A 324 11.06 -21.20 -11.03
N GLY A 325 11.23 -20.39 -9.99
CA GLY A 325 11.78 -20.74 -8.69
C GLY A 325 10.88 -20.24 -7.58
N ASP A 326 11.16 -20.65 -6.34
CA ASP A 326 10.45 -20.10 -5.19
C ASP A 326 10.61 -18.59 -5.13
N SER A 327 9.52 -17.88 -4.93
CA SER A 327 9.50 -16.43 -4.88
C SER A 327 8.56 -15.92 -3.80
N PHE A 328 8.92 -14.80 -3.16
CA PHE A 328 8.15 -14.19 -2.08
C PHE A 328 7.71 -12.80 -2.50
N LEU A 329 6.40 -12.54 -2.47
CA LEU A 329 5.81 -11.25 -2.75
C LEU A 329 5.12 -10.69 -1.50
N PHE A 330 5.55 -9.51 -1.08
CA PHE A 330 4.75 -8.67 -0.19
C PHE A 330 3.69 -7.92 -1.01
N SER A 331 2.51 -7.71 -0.46
CA SER A 331 1.50 -6.88 -1.11
C SER A 331 0.63 -6.12 -0.13
N PHE A 332 0.10 -4.99 -0.58
CA PHE A 332 -0.93 -4.24 0.14
C PHE A 332 -2.04 -3.76 -0.79
N THR A 333 -3.23 -3.54 -0.24
CA THR A 333 -4.45 -3.31 -1.00
C THR A 333 -5.47 -2.48 -0.21
N ASP A 334 -6.33 -1.77 -0.92
CA ASP A 334 -7.48 -1.03 -0.37
C ASP A 334 -8.73 -1.91 -0.15
N GLN A 335 -8.60 -3.23 -0.28
CA GLN A 335 -9.70 -4.18 -0.12
C GLN A 335 -10.52 -4.00 1.18
N PRO A 336 -9.91 -3.75 2.37
CA PRO A 336 -10.65 -3.64 3.62
C PRO A 336 -11.69 -2.53 3.63
N VAL A 337 -11.35 -1.35 3.14
CA VAL A 337 -12.30 -0.24 3.09
C VAL A 337 -13.44 -0.53 2.12
N GLN A 338 -13.16 -1.16 0.98
CA GLN A 338 -14.19 -1.58 0.03
C GLN A 338 -15.13 -2.63 0.62
N LYS A 339 -14.61 -3.62 1.36
CA LYS A 339 -15.42 -4.62 2.08
C LYS A 339 -16.31 -3.97 3.14
N LYS A 340 -15.76 -3.07 3.96
CA LYS A 340 -16.51 -2.35 4.98
C LYS A 340 -17.65 -1.50 4.42
N LEU A 341 -17.45 -0.91 3.25
CA LEU A 341 -18.45 -0.08 2.56
C LEU A 341 -19.38 -0.90 1.64
N GLY A 342 -19.21 -2.22 1.53
CA GLY A 342 -20.01 -3.07 0.65
C GLY A 342 -19.72 -2.89 -0.84
N LEU A 343 -18.57 -2.32 -1.20
CA LEU A 343 -18.17 -2.01 -2.58
C LEU A 343 -17.32 -3.11 -3.22
N PHE A 344 -16.70 -3.97 -2.42
CA PHE A 344 -15.83 -5.02 -2.92
C PHE A 344 -16.60 -6.02 -3.81
N ARG A 345 -16.06 -6.27 -4.99
CA ARG A 345 -16.55 -7.27 -5.94
C ARG A 345 -15.36 -8.08 -6.48
N GLU A 346 -15.62 -9.34 -6.77
CA GLU A 346 -14.71 -10.23 -7.48
C GLU A 346 -15.45 -10.73 -8.74
N ALA A 347 -14.75 -10.80 -9.86
CA ALA A 347 -15.30 -11.38 -11.07
C ALA A 347 -15.47 -12.90 -10.90
N ALA A 348 -16.56 -13.42 -11.47
CA ALA A 348 -16.90 -14.85 -11.42
C ALA A 348 -15.93 -15.69 -12.28
#